data_b1a91d5184a655b837b2295b4a6db9ee
#
_entry.id   b1a91d5184a655b837b2295b4a6db9ee
#
_cell.length_a   1.000
_cell.length_b   1.000
_cell.length_c   1.000
_cell.angle_alpha   90.00
_cell.angle_beta   90.00
_cell.angle_gamma   90.00
#
_symmetry.space_group_name_H-M   'P 1'
#
loop_
_entity.id
_entity.type
_entity.pdbx_description
1 polymer ?
#
loop_
_entity_poly.entity_id
_entity_poly.type
_entity_poly.pdbx_seq_one_letter_code
_entity_poly.pdbx_strand_id
1 'polypeptide(L)'
;MLDINLEFHKGILFVRLDGILNKNTVDKLDDEVTNLIKENGIRNIVFNISNLNSIDCDGINGLLNNYEICKSNNGKSLVCGLNGLVKQTINNSRLLKYMYEATDELSAVNVINL
;
A
#
# COMPACT_ATOMS: atom_id res chain seq x y z
N MET A 1 -14.00 -9.66 -0.57
CA MET A 1 -13.20 -10.04 -1.73
C MET A 1 -12.19 -8.92 -2.05
N LEU A 2 -10.98 -9.29 -2.41
CA LEU A 2 -9.91 -8.35 -2.72
C LEU A 2 -9.26 -8.75 -4.04
N ASP A 3 -9.21 -7.83 -5.00
CA ASP A 3 -8.44 -7.99 -6.23
C ASP A 3 -7.19 -7.14 -6.16
N ILE A 4 -6.07 -7.71 -6.58
CA ILE A 4 -4.76 -7.07 -6.53
C ILE A 4 -4.19 -7.03 -7.94
N ASN A 5 -3.87 -5.82 -8.42
CA ASN A 5 -3.17 -5.60 -9.67
C ASN A 5 -1.78 -5.11 -9.37
N LEU A 6 -0.78 -5.78 -9.92
CA LEU A 6 0.64 -5.46 -9.68
C LEU A 6 1.30 -4.98 -10.96
N GLU A 7 2.07 -3.92 -10.83
CA GLU A 7 2.91 -3.43 -11.92
C GLU A 7 4.24 -2.96 -11.34
N PHE A 8 5.35 -3.56 -11.79
CA PHE A 8 6.69 -3.13 -11.38
C PHE A 8 7.30 -2.30 -12.50
N HIS A 9 7.62 -1.05 -12.21
CA HIS A 9 8.13 -0.13 -13.21
C HIS A 9 9.17 0.81 -12.60
N LYS A 10 10.38 0.79 -13.17
CA LYS A 10 11.49 1.67 -12.79
C LYS A 10 11.78 1.65 -11.27
N GLY A 11 11.80 0.46 -10.70
CA GLY A 11 12.12 0.27 -9.30
C GLY A 11 10.99 0.51 -8.34
N ILE A 12 9.78 0.74 -8.82
CA ILE A 12 8.59 1.00 -8.00
C ILE A 12 7.57 -0.10 -8.25
N LEU A 13 7.10 -0.73 -7.18
CA LEU A 13 5.98 -1.66 -7.25
C LEU A 13 4.68 -0.92 -7.01
N PHE A 14 3.82 -0.87 -8.03
CA PHE A 14 2.48 -0.33 -7.91
C PHE A 14 1.53 -1.45 -7.54
N VAL A 15 0.84 -1.29 -6.41
CA VAL A 15 -0.13 -2.26 -5.90
C VAL A 15 -1.49 -1.59 -5.90
N ARG A 16 -2.34 -1.98 -6.84
CA ARG A 16 -3.68 -1.44 -6.98
C ARG A 16 -4.67 -2.40 -6.36
N LEU A 17 -5.35 -1.94 -5.32
CA LEU A 17 -6.27 -2.75 -4.53
C LEU A 17 -7.71 -2.39 -4.88
N ASP A 18 -8.53 -3.42 -5.11
CA ASP A 18 -9.94 -3.26 -5.44
C ASP A 18 -10.76 -4.18 -4.54
N GLY A 19 -11.76 -3.64 -3.88
CA GLY A 19 -12.66 -4.40 -3.03
C GLY A 19 -12.46 -4.11 -1.55
N ILE A 20 -12.21 -5.14 -0.76
CA ILE A 20 -12.19 -5.06 0.70
C ILE A 20 -10.85 -5.59 1.22
N LEU A 21 -10.18 -4.81 2.05
CA LEU A 21 -8.96 -5.24 2.73
C LEU A 21 -9.25 -5.35 4.23
N ASN A 22 -9.41 -6.57 4.72
CA ASN A 22 -9.75 -6.84 6.11
C ASN A 22 -9.05 -8.13 6.58
N LYS A 23 -9.42 -8.58 7.78
CA LYS A 23 -8.82 -9.79 8.37
C LYS A 23 -9.02 -11.04 7.51
N ASN A 24 -10.06 -11.08 6.69
CA ASN A 24 -10.36 -12.24 5.84
C ASN A 24 -9.64 -12.19 4.49
N THR A 25 -9.11 -11.03 4.09
CA THR A 25 -8.44 -10.84 2.80
C THR A 25 -6.98 -10.47 2.92
N VAL A 26 -6.52 -10.07 4.11
CA VAL A 26 -5.14 -9.63 4.31
C VAL A 26 -4.12 -10.71 3.96
N ASP A 27 -4.47 -11.98 4.11
CA ASP A 27 -3.59 -13.08 3.74
C ASP A 27 -3.27 -13.06 2.24
N LYS A 28 -4.22 -12.65 1.41
CA LYS A 28 -3.98 -12.50 -0.03
C LYS A 28 -2.94 -11.41 -0.29
N LEU A 29 -3.03 -10.31 0.43
CA LEU A 29 -2.02 -9.25 0.34
C LEU A 29 -0.64 -9.78 0.74
N ASP A 30 -0.56 -10.53 1.82
CA ASP A 30 0.70 -11.11 2.28
C ASP A 30 1.28 -12.07 1.25
N ASP A 31 0.45 -12.96 0.69
CA ASP A 31 0.89 -13.96 -0.27
C ASP A 31 1.36 -13.33 -1.58
N GLU A 32 0.66 -12.34 -2.09
CA GLU A 32 0.93 -11.77 -3.42
C GLU A 32 1.89 -10.60 -3.38
N VAL A 33 1.94 -9.83 -2.30
CA VAL A 33 2.73 -8.60 -2.23
C VAL A 33 3.86 -8.70 -1.23
N THR A 34 3.56 -9.02 0.03
CA THR A 34 4.56 -9.02 1.09
C THR A 34 5.70 -9.99 0.80
N ASN A 35 5.37 -11.20 0.37
CA ASN A 35 6.39 -12.19 0.00
C ASN A 35 7.21 -11.75 -1.20
N LEU A 36 6.56 -11.09 -2.17
CA LEU A 36 7.24 -10.60 -3.37
C LEU A 36 8.30 -9.55 -3.02
N ILE A 37 7.96 -8.58 -2.16
CA ILE A 37 8.92 -7.53 -1.79
C ILE A 37 10.06 -8.08 -0.92
N LYS A 38 9.78 -9.06 -0.07
CA LYS A 38 10.83 -9.72 0.72
C LYS A 38 11.81 -10.48 -0.17
N GLU A 39 11.29 -11.29 -1.08
CA GLU A 39 12.09 -12.19 -1.91
C GLU A 39 12.94 -11.43 -2.92
N ASN A 40 12.49 -10.27 -3.38
CA ASN A 40 13.14 -9.51 -4.45
C ASN A 40 13.81 -8.24 -3.98
N GLY A 41 13.79 -7.94 -2.68
CA GLY A 41 14.42 -6.74 -2.14
C GLY A 41 13.83 -5.45 -2.70
N ILE A 42 12.52 -5.45 -2.99
CA ILE A 42 11.86 -4.27 -3.53
C ILE A 42 11.87 -3.16 -2.49
N ARG A 43 12.29 -1.97 -2.91
CA ARG A 43 12.50 -0.83 -2.01
C ARG A 43 11.31 0.11 -1.96
N ASN A 44 10.68 0.37 -3.11
CA ASN A 44 9.66 1.40 -3.23
C ASN A 44 8.32 0.78 -3.62
N ILE A 45 7.27 1.13 -2.90
CA ILE A 45 5.93 0.61 -3.14
C ILE A 45 4.93 1.74 -3.07
N VAL A 46 3.96 1.72 -4.00
CA VAL A 46 2.82 2.64 -4.01
C VAL A 46 1.55 1.82 -3.94
N PHE A 47 0.81 1.96 -2.86
CA PHE A 47 -0.52 1.37 -2.74
C PHE A 47 -1.55 2.34 -3.28
N ASN A 48 -2.19 1.98 -4.37
CA ASN A 48 -3.32 2.74 -4.91
C ASN A 48 -4.61 2.13 -4.39
N ILE A 49 -5.30 2.86 -3.53
CA ILE A 49 -6.51 2.39 -2.87
C ILE A 49 -7.76 3.14 -3.33
N SER A 50 -7.69 3.76 -4.51
CA SER A 50 -8.83 4.51 -5.05
C SER A 50 -10.08 3.64 -5.27
N ASN A 51 -9.90 2.34 -5.51
CA ASN A 51 -10.99 1.40 -5.72
C ASN A 51 -11.24 0.50 -4.51
N LEU A 52 -10.61 0.77 -3.38
CA LEU A 52 -10.85 0.02 -2.15
C LEU A 52 -12.14 0.53 -1.50
N ASN A 53 -13.05 -0.38 -1.17
CA ASN A 53 -14.35 -0.03 -0.60
C ASN A 53 -14.33 0.08 0.91
N SER A 54 -13.51 -0.74 1.57
CA SER A 54 -13.37 -0.70 3.03
C SER A 54 -12.03 -1.28 3.47
N ILE A 55 -11.61 -0.89 4.66
CA ILE A 55 -10.37 -1.36 5.29
C ILE A 55 -10.61 -1.41 6.80
N ASP A 56 -10.08 -2.43 7.47
CA ASP A 56 -10.12 -2.54 8.92
C ASP A 56 -8.72 -2.48 9.53
N CYS A 57 -8.62 -2.71 10.84
CA CYS A 57 -7.34 -2.67 11.56
C CYS A 57 -6.34 -3.67 11.01
N ASP A 58 -6.79 -4.87 10.64
CA ASP A 58 -5.91 -5.90 10.09
C ASP A 58 -5.40 -5.50 8.70
N GLY A 59 -6.26 -4.85 7.90
CA GLY A 59 -5.86 -4.31 6.62
C GLY A 59 -4.81 -3.21 6.75
N ILE A 60 -5.02 -2.29 7.70
CA ILE A 60 -4.05 -1.23 7.99
C ILE A 60 -2.71 -1.83 8.44
N ASN A 61 -2.76 -2.83 9.32
CA ASN A 61 -1.54 -3.52 9.76
C ASN A 61 -0.83 -4.21 8.61
N GLY A 62 -1.58 -4.75 7.64
CA GLY A 62 -0.99 -5.34 6.43
C GLY A 62 -0.23 -4.32 5.59
N LEU A 63 -0.78 -3.13 5.42
CA LEU A 63 -0.08 -2.03 4.73
C LEU A 63 1.18 -1.61 5.50
N LEU A 64 1.08 -1.45 6.82
CA LEU A 64 2.22 -1.07 7.66
C LEU A 64 3.31 -2.13 7.66
N ASN A 65 2.96 -3.41 7.59
CA ASN A 65 3.95 -4.48 7.49
C ASN A 65 4.79 -4.34 6.21
N ASN A 66 4.15 -4.00 5.09
CA ASN A 66 4.86 -3.73 3.83
C ASN A 66 5.74 -2.48 3.94
N TYR A 67 5.27 -1.45 4.63
CA TYR A 67 6.07 -0.26 4.92
C TYR A 67 7.36 -0.64 5.65
N GLU A 68 7.28 -1.47 6.69
CA GLU A 68 8.45 -1.87 7.46
C GLU A 68 9.48 -2.61 6.60
N ILE A 69 9.03 -3.47 5.70
CA ILE A 69 9.92 -4.21 4.81
C ILE A 69 10.62 -3.27 3.85
N CYS A 70 9.88 -2.37 3.23
CA CYS A 70 10.46 -1.38 2.31
C CYS A 70 11.46 -0.47 3.02
N LYS A 71 11.14 -0.07 4.25
CA LYS A 71 12.04 0.74 5.07
C LYS A 71 13.34 0.00 5.36
N SER A 72 13.28 -1.28 5.69
CA SER A 72 14.51 -2.07 5.91
C SER A 72 15.29 -2.27 4.63
N ASN A 73 14.68 -2.13 3.47
CA ASN A 73 15.35 -2.12 2.17
C ASN A 73 15.81 -0.71 1.74
N ASN A 74 15.74 0.27 2.64
CA ASN A 74 16.10 1.67 2.40
C ASN A 74 15.21 2.35 1.36
N GLY A 75 13.95 1.97 1.31
CA GLY A 75 12.98 2.48 0.35
C GLY A 75 11.85 3.28 0.99
N LYS A 76 10.90 3.65 0.16
CA LYS A 76 9.75 4.47 0.55
C LYS A 76 8.45 3.73 0.24
N SER A 77 7.45 3.93 1.09
CA SER A 77 6.10 3.41 0.90
C SER A 77 5.11 4.54 0.92
N LEU A 78 4.26 4.58 -0.09
CA LEU A 78 3.25 5.61 -0.24
C LEU A 78 1.88 4.98 -0.43
N VAL A 79 0.86 5.75 -0.09
CA VAL A 79 -0.53 5.41 -0.36
C VAL A 79 -1.18 6.56 -1.12
N CYS A 80 -1.97 6.24 -2.13
CA CYS A 80 -2.67 7.25 -2.92
C CYS A 80 -4.11 6.83 -3.19
N GLY A 81 -4.94 7.81 -3.56
CA GLY A 81 -6.33 7.58 -3.90
C GLY A 81 -7.25 7.43 -2.70
N LEU A 82 -6.91 8.02 -1.56
CA LEU A 82 -7.76 7.97 -0.38
C LEU A 82 -9.07 8.69 -0.66
N ASN A 83 -10.19 8.00 -0.40
CA ASN A 83 -11.52 8.60 -0.56
C ASN A 83 -12.54 7.88 0.30
N GLY A 84 -13.70 8.49 0.50
CA GLY A 84 -14.84 7.89 1.17
C GLY A 84 -14.56 7.39 2.59
N LEU A 85 -15.15 6.27 2.94
CA LEU A 85 -14.99 5.65 4.26
C LEU A 85 -13.57 5.17 4.50
N VAL A 86 -12.88 4.71 3.46
CA VAL A 86 -11.49 4.28 3.56
C VAL A 86 -10.61 5.44 4.03
N LYS A 87 -10.82 6.63 3.46
CA LYS A 87 -10.11 7.83 3.88
C LYS A 87 -10.34 8.14 5.35
N GLN A 88 -11.58 8.05 5.82
CA GLN A 88 -11.90 8.29 7.23
C GLN A 88 -11.19 7.29 8.14
N THR A 89 -11.23 6.01 7.78
CA THR A 89 -10.61 4.96 8.57
C THR A 89 -9.10 5.16 8.65
N ILE A 90 -8.46 5.49 7.54
CA ILE A 90 -7.02 5.71 7.48
C ILE A 90 -6.65 6.97 8.28
N ASN A 91 -7.40 8.06 8.14
CA ASN A 91 -7.14 9.29 8.89
C ASN A 91 -7.27 9.10 10.41
N ASN A 92 -8.13 8.18 10.84
CA ASN A 92 -8.31 7.85 12.26
C ASN A 92 -7.34 6.77 12.75
N SER A 93 -6.46 6.29 11.89
CA SER A 93 -5.43 5.32 12.20
C SER A 93 -4.07 6.00 12.29
N ARG A 94 -3.03 5.21 12.56
CA ARG A 94 -1.65 5.71 12.58
C ARG A 94 -0.94 5.58 11.23
N LEU A 95 -1.61 5.11 10.17
CA LEU A 95 -0.95 4.80 8.89
C LEU A 95 -0.15 5.98 8.35
N LEU A 96 -0.77 7.17 8.33
CA LEU A 96 -0.15 8.36 7.74
C LEU A 96 0.96 8.99 8.61
N LYS A 97 1.21 8.44 9.80
CA LYS A 97 2.41 8.79 10.58
C LYS A 97 3.67 8.17 9.98
N TYR A 98 3.51 7.10 9.20
CA TYR A 98 4.61 6.31 8.66
C TYR A 98 4.67 6.37 7.14
N MET A 99 3.53 6.29 6.47
CA MET A 99 3.44 6.29 5.02
C MET A 99 3.05 7.66 4.51
N TYR A 100 3.67 8.08 3.40
CA TYR A 100 3.27 9.31 2.73
C TYR A 100 1.96 9.13 1.98
N GLU A 101 1.12 10.14 2.04
CA GLU A 101 -0.07 10.20 1.20
C GLU A 101 0.22 11.02 -0.05
N ALA A 102 -0.12 10.48 -1.22
CA ALA A 102 -0.09 11.21 -2.49
C ALA A 102 -1.49 11.21 -3.09
N THR A 103 -1.76 12.17 -3.94
CA THR A 103 -3.08 12.30 -4.58
C THR A 103 -3.33 11.13 -5.54
N ASP A 104 -2.33 10.81 -6.34
CA ASP A 104 -2.41 9.77 -7.36
C ASP A 104 -1.03 9.13 -7.58
N GLU A 105 -0.96 8.19 -8.51
CA GLU A 105 0.30 7.46 -8.76
C GLU A 105 1.39 8.39 -9.30
N LEU A 106 1.06 9.34 -10.14
CA LEU A 106 2.04 10.27 -10.68
C LEU A 106 2.67 11.12 -9.58
N SER A 107 1.85 11.65 -8.68
CA SER A 107 2.34 12.41 -7.53
C SER A 107 3.22 11.54 -6.62
N ALA A 108 2.86 10.27 -6.44
CA ALA A 108 3.66 9.33 -5.66
C ALA A 108 5.03 9.09 -6.28
N VAL A 109 5.09 8.93 -7.60
CA VAL A 109 6.36 8.79 -8.32
C VAL A 109 7.25 10.00 -8.11
N ASN A 110 6.67 11.20 -8.15
CA ASN A 110 7.42 12.43 -7.94
C ASN A 110 8.03 12.48 -6.53
N VAL A 111 7.31 12.02 -5.50
CA VAL A 111 7.84 11.97 -4.14
C VAL A 111 8.99 10.97 -4.04
N ILE A 112 8.87 9.81 -4.66
CA ILE A 112 9.91 8.78 -4.63
C ILE A 112 11.20 9.26 -5.30
N ASN A 113 11.07 10.02 -6.37
CA ASN A 113 12.21 10.49 -7.16
C ASN A 113 12.87 11.78 -6.62
N LEU A 114 12.37 12.28 -5.51
CA LEU A 114 13.02 13.43 -4.86
C LEU A 114 14.39 13.01 -4.22
#